data_71b08b38a8a86a630f1ce2fb4fcebf73
#
_entry.id   71b08b38a8a86a630f1ce2fb4fcebf73
#
_cell.length_a   1.000
_cell.length_b   1.000
_cell.length_c   1.000
_cell.angle_alpha   90.00
_cell.angle_beta   90.00
_cell.angle_gamma   90.00
#
_symmetry.space_group_name_H-M   'P 1'
#
loop_
_entity.id
_entity.type
_entity.pdbx_description
1 polymer ?
#
loop_
_entity_poly.entity_id
_entity_poly.type
_entity_poly.pdbx_seq_one_letter_code
_entity_poly.pdbx_strand_id
1 'polypeptide(L)'
;MPIIRLLAALCALVAAAPSAAYWEYGHETVAAVAWQSVRPETRARIEALLRQGRLLETPTCPVTTIEQASVWADCIKPLGDRFSYQSSWHYQNVNICKPFSLREACKDGNCLSAQIDRNARLLADKTLPVRERLMALAYLVHFVGDMSQPMHGGDRADKGGNDVPVTYGTIAGKTNLHSIWDGWLPERAITAGPNARPGNANDANFAGRARELLGEVPPAERPTLAAGTTEDWSRQTWANARTYAYTTLLGDPCAPIPAERPLMTEAKIQSLIVPIRRQVVTGGLRLARLLDDALLYGKAPQRPQRSPAS
;
A
#
# COMPACT_ATOMS: atom_id res chain seq x y z
N MET A 1 -32.31 47.81 35.25
CA MET A 1 -32.21 47.19 33.92
C MET A 1 -30.94 46.35 33.92
N PRO A 2 -31.00 45.03 33.95
CA PRO A 2 -29.82 44.17 33.87
C PRO A 2 -29.48 43.87 32.41
N ILE A 3 -28.20 44.04 32.09
CA ILE A 3 -27.61 43.74 30.77
C ILE A 3 -27.30 42.23 30.73
N ILE A 4 -28.02 41.50 29.92
CA ILE A 4 -27.75 40.08 29.62
C ILE A 4 -26.55 40.00 28.68
N ARG A 5 -25.41 39.44 29.15
CA ARG A 5 -24.27 39.09 28.31
C ARG A 5 -24.52 37.69 27.71
N LEU A 6 -24.80 37.65 26.42
CA LEU A 6 -24.77 36.40 25.65
C LEU A 6 -23.30 35.98 25.45
N LEU A 7 -22.91 34.89 26.08
CA LEU A 7 -21.69 34.14 25.77
C LEU A 7 -22.01 33.19 24.58
N ALA A 8 -21.56 33.52 23.39
CA ALA A 8 -21.57 32.62 22.26
C ALA A 8 -20.43 31.61 22.43
N ALA A 9 -20.79 30.39 22.79
CA ALA A 9 -19.85 29.25 22.80
C ALA A 9 -19.57 28.82 21.35
N LEU A 10 -18.39 29.13 20.86
CA LEU A 10 -17.88 28.67 19.57
C LEU A 10 -17.45 27.21 19.72
N CYS A 11 -18.31 26.25 19.40
CA CYS A 11 -17.94 24.85 19.25
C CYS A 11 -17.06 24.71 18.01
N ALA A 12 -15.75 24.64 18.19
CA ALA A 12 -14.84 24.21 17.15
C ALA A 12 -15.08 22.73 16.87
N LEU A 13 -15.76 22.43 15.77
CA LEU A 13 -15.81 21.09 15.18
C LEU A 13 -14.40 20.75 14.71
N VAL A 14 -13.66 20.00 15.51
CA VAL A 14 -12.45 19.30 15.06
C VAL A 14 -12.92 18.20 14.13
N ALA A 15 -12.92 18.45 12.83
CA ALA A 15 -13.07 17.42 11.84
C ALA A 15 -11.87 16.46 12.01
N ALA A 16 -12.13 15.26 12.53
CA ALA A 16 -11.15 14.19 12.49
C ALA A 16 -10.83 13.90 11.02
N ALA A 17 -9.60 14.15 10.62
CA ALA A 17 -9.14 13.74 9.29
C ALA A 17 -9.30 12.21 9.17
N PRO A 18 -9.83 11.69 8.05
CA PRO A 18 -9.91 10.25 7.84
C PRO A 18 -8.49 9.68 7.89
N SER A 19 -8.27 8.62 8.66
CA SER A 19 -7.02 7.87 8.63
C SER A 19 -6.94 7.17 7.27
N ALA A 20 -6.06 7.65 6.40
CA ALA A 20 -5.78 7.00 5.12
C ALA A 20 -4.97 5.71 5.39
N ALA A 21 -5.38 4.58 4.77
CA ALA A 21 -4.66 3.31 4.82
C ALA A 21 -3.37 3.42 3.98
N TYR A 22 -2.28 2.76 4.40
CA TYR A 22 -0.88 2.87 3.92
C TYR A 22 -0.60 4.28 3.43
N TRP A 23 -0.61 5.20 4.33
CA TRP A 23 -0.79 6.64 4.15
C TRP A 23 -0.26 7.09 2.78
N GLU A 24 -0.89 8.05 2.17
CA GLU A 24 -0.59 8.57 0.84
C GLU A 24 0.91 8.51 0.50
N TYR A 25 1.76 8.82 1.48
CA TYR A 25 3.21 8.87 1.34
C TYR A 25 3.86 7.52 0.95
N GLY A 26 3.39 6.39 1.51
CA GLY A 26 3.89 5.06 1.16
C GLY A 26 3.55 4.67 -0.27
N HIS A 27 2.28 4.84 -0.65
CA HIS A 27 1.79 4.56 -2.00
C HIS A 27 2.48 5.43 -3.05
N GLU A 28 2.56 6.74 -2.81
CA GLU A 28 3.17 7.69 -3.73
C GLU A 28 4.66 7.41 -3.92
N THR A 29 5.36 6.98 -2.87
CA THR A 29 6.78 6.62 -2.99
C THR A 29 6.98 5.34 -3.81
N VAL A 30 6.15 4.29 -3.60
CA VAL A 30 6.19 3.06 -4.43
C VAL A 30 5.90 3.41 -5.90
N ALA A 31 4.90 4.25 -6.16
CA ALA A 31 4.57 4.73 -7.50
C ALA A 31 5.71 5.51 -8.15
N ALA A 32 6.38 6.40 -7.38
CA ALA A 32 7.53 7.17 -7.87
C ALA A 32 8.75 6.29 -8.18
N VAL A 33 9.01 5.24 -7.39
CA VAL A 33 10.04 4.23 -7.69
C VAL A 33 9.70 3.51 -8.99
N ALA A 34 8.45 3.09 -9.18
CA ALA A 34 8.00 2.47 -10.42
C ALA A 34 8.16 3.42 -11.62
N TRP A 35 7.73 4.67 -11.45
CA TRP A 35 7.86 5.70 -12.49
C TRP A 35 9.28 5.89 -12.99
N GLN A 36 10.26 5.83 -12.09
CA GLN A 36 11.67 5.95 -12.45
C GLN A 36 12.25 4.67 -13.07
N SER A 37 11.59 3.53 -12.85
CA SER A 37 12.07 2.22 -13.27
C SER A 37 11.45 1.71 -14.56
N VAL A 38 10.27 2.22 -14.97
CA VAL A 38 9.62 1.84 -16.24
C VAL A 38 10.37 2.39 -17.45
N ARG A 39 10.20 1.73 -18.58
CA ARG A 39 10.74 2.18 -19.88
C ARG A 39 10.11 3.50 -20.31
N PRO A 40 10.83 4.35 -21.09
CA PRO A 40 10.29 5.61 -21.59
C PRO A 40 8.98 5.46 -22.36
N GLU A 41 8.83 4.40 -23.14
CA GLU A 41 7.62 4.12 -23.92
C GLU A 41 6.43 3.74 -23.02
N THR A 42 6.69 3.02 -21.93
CA THR A 42 5.69 2.72 -20.91
C THR A 42 5.23 4.01 -20.21
N ARG A 43 6.17 4.87 -19.87
CA ARG A 43 5.88 6.18 -19.28
C ARG A 43 4.95 7.00 -20.16
N ALA A 44 5.25 7.11 -21.44
CA ALA A 44 4.39 7.82 -22.40
C ALA A 44 2.97 7.25 -22.48
N ARG A 45 2.82 5.91 -22.38
CA ARG A 45 1.50 5.25 -22.36
C ARG A 45 0.74 5.48 -21.06
N ILE A 46 1.42 5.47 -19.91
CA ILE A 46 0.84 5.84 -18.61
C ILE A 46 0.33 7.28 -18.66
N GLU A 47 1.15 8.24 -19.12
CA GLU A 47 0.74 9.63 -19.28
C GLU A 47 -0.47 9.79 -20.18
N ALA A 48 -0.53 9.03 -21.29
CA ALA A 48 -1.69 9.05 -22.18
C ALA A 48 -2.98 8.61 -21.51
N LEU A 49 -2.93 7.61 -20.63
CA LEU A 49 -4.08 7.19 -19.81
C LEU A 49 -4.42 8.23 -18.75
N LEU A 50 -3.44 8.75 -18.01
CA LEU A 50 -3.64 9.72 -16.93
C LEU A 50 -4.26 11.03 -17.44
N ARG A 51 -3.94 11.47 -18.67
CA ARG A 51 -4.62 12.62 -19.31
C ARG A 51 -6.13 12.43 -19.47
N GLN A 52 -6.63 11.20 -19.35
CA GLN A 52 -8.06 10.87 -19.41
C GLN A 52 -8.70 10.73 -18.02
N GLY A 53 -8.03 11.19 -16.94
CA GLY A 53 -8.46 11.04 -15.54
C GLY A 53 -9.93 11.39 -15.29
N ARG A 54 -10.46 12.40 -15.98
CA ARG A 54 -11.88 12.80 -15.93
C ARG A 54 -12.88 11.69 -16.24
N LEU A 55 -12.47 10.66 -17.03
CA LEU A 55 -13.33 9.53 -17.37
C LEU A 55 -13.70 8.65 -16.17
N LEU A 56 -12.95 8.75 -15.05
CA LEU A 56 -13.29 8.03 -13.82
C LEU A 56 -14.47 8.65 -13.07
N GLU A 57 -14.84 9.90 -13.40
CA GLU A 57 -15.96 10.62 -12.77
C GLU A 57 -15.86 10.66 -11.23
N THR A 58 -14.66 10.86 -10.73
CA THR A 58 -14.32 11.01 -9.31
C THR A 58 -13.62 12.35 -9.07
N PRO A 59 -14.32 13.48 -9.17
CA PRO A 59 -13.70 14.81 -9.17
C PRO A 59 -12.94 15.14 -7.88
N THR A 60 -13.36 14.55 -6.75
CA THR A 60 -12.68 14.71 -5.46
C THR A 60 -11.44 13.81 -5.32
N CYS A 61 -11.27 12.83 -6.21
CA CYS A 61 -10.15 11.88 -6.25
C CYS A 61 -9.48 11.97 -7.64
N PRO A 62 -8.67 12.99 -7.91
CA PRO A 62 -8.08 13.19 -9.23
C PRO A 62 -7.06 12.08 -9.56
N VAL A 63 -6.94 11.75 -10.86
CA VAL A 63 -5.97 10.79 -11.39
C VAL A 63 -5.28 11.44 -12.60
N THR A 64 -4.35 12.33 -12.35
CA THR A 64 -3.58 13.05 -13.38
C THR A 64 -2.09 12.76 -13.33
N THR A 65 -1.60 12.19 -12.23
CA THR A 65 -0.23 11.70 -12.06
C THR A 65 -0.23 10.27 -11.54
N ILE A 66 0.92 9.59 -11.59
CA ILE A 66 1.03 8.22 -11.08
C ILE A 66 0.91 8.17 -9.55
N GLU A 67 1.34 9.23 -8.87
CA GLU A 67 1.18 9.39 -7.42
C GLU A 67 -0.30 9.49 -7.06
N GLN A 68 -1.07 10.34 -7.76
CA GLN A 68 -2.51 10.42 -7.56
C GLN A 68 -3.22 9.09 -7.88
N ALA A 69 -2.78 8.37 -8.91
CA ALA A 69 -3.30 7.05 -9.23
C ALA A 69 -3.04 6.05 -8.08
N SER A 70 -1.90 6.19 -7.39
CA SER A 70 -1.54 5.28 -6.30
C SER A 70 -2.41 5.40 -5.06
N VAL A 71 -3.05 6.51 -4.84
CA VAL A 71 -3.96 6.76 -3.69
C VAL A 71 -5.44 6.75 -4.07
N TRP A 72 -5.75 6.62 -5.36
CA TRP A 72 -7.10 6.73 -5.87
C TRP A 72 -8.06 5.68 -5.29
N ALA A 73 -7.65 4.43 -5.15
CA ALA A 73 -8.51 3.35 -4.65
C ALA A 73 -8.95 3.56 -3.19
N ASP A 74 -8.12 4.22 -2.39
CA ASP A 74 -8.49 4.63 -1.03
C ASP A 74 -9.35 5.89 -1.03
N CYS A 75 -8.99 6.86 -1.84
CA CYS A 75 -9.72 8.13 -1.97
C CYS A 75 -11.19 7.91 -2.32
N ILE A 76 -11.51 6.89 -3.13
CA ILE A 76 -12.89 6.60 -3.56
C ILE A 76 -13.72 5.80 -2.55
N LYS A 77 -13.11 5.23 -1.49
CA LYS A 77 -13.85 4.47 -0.47
C LYS A 77 -15.05 5.23 0.12
N PRO A 78 -14.92 6.51 0.48
CA PRO A 78 -16.04 7.30 1.01
C PRO A 78 -17.14 7.62 0.00
N LEU A 79 -16.96 7.36 -1.30
CA LEU A 79 -17.96 7.63 -2.34
C LEU A 79 -19.11 6.61 -2.35
N GLY A 80 -19.20 5.76 -1.33
CA GLY A 80 -20.35 4.91 -1.04
C GLY A 80 -20.49 3.72 -1.98
N ASP A 81 -21.73 3.33 -2.24
CA ASP A 81 -22.10 2.07 -2.93
C ASP A 81 -21.48 1.88 -4.30
N ARG A 82 -21.13 2.98 -4.97
CA ARG A 82 -20.45 2.94 -6.27
C ARG A 82 -19.12 2.16 -6.22
N PHE A 83 -18.43 2.15 -5.08
CA PHE A 83 -17.11 1.56 -4.94
C PHE A 83 -16.96 0.62 -3.73
N SER A 84 -18.03 0.35 -2.99
CA SER A 84 -17.98 -0.50 -1.78
C SER A 84 -17.51 -1.94 -2.05
N TYR A 85 -17.69 -2.43 -3.28
CA TYR A 85 -17.28 -3.77 -3.71
C TYR A 85 -15.76 -4.03 -3.62
N GLN A 86 -14.95 -2.98 -3.60
CA GLN A 86 -13.49 -3.12 -3.59
C GLN A 86 -12.87 -3.23 -2.18
N SER A 87 -13.64 -3.09 -1.11
CA SER A 87 -13.12 -3.00 0.26
C SER A 87 -12.20 -4.16 0.65
N SER A 88 -12.50 -5.39 0.20
CA SER A 88 -11.68 -6.57 0.47
C SER A 88 -10.47 -6.72 -0.47
N TRP A 89 -10.34 -5.88 -1.49
CA TRP A 89 -9.28 -6.01 -2.49
C TRP A 89 -7.92 -5.49 -2.01
N HIS A 90 -7.91 -4.69 -0.94
CA HIS A 90 -6.72 -4.05 -0.38
C HIS A 90 -5.85 -4.99 0.45
N TYR A 91 -6.35 -6.15 0.84
CA TYR A 91 -5.65 -7.09 1.74
C TYR A 91 -6.00 -8.55 1.40
N GLN A 92 -5.34 -9.48 2.09
CA GLN A 92 -5.60 -10.90 1.93
C GLN A 92 -5.54 -11.72 3.23
N ASN A 93 -5.21 -11.15 4.38
CA ASN A 93 -5.32 -11.73 5.74
C ASN A 93 -4.88 -13.21 5.85
N VAL A 94 -3.69 -13.56 5.34
CA VAL A 94 -3.16 -14.92 5.44
C VAL A 94 -2.63 -15.17 6.85
N ASN A 95 -3.12 -16.21 7.53
CA ASN A 95 -2.74 -16.50 8.91
C ASN A 95 -1.25 -16.79 9.05
N ILE A 96 -0.53 -15.95 9.81
CA ILE A 96 0.92 -16.04 10.01
C ILE A 96 1.35 -17.20 10.91
N CYS A 97 0.42 -17.79 11.66
CA CYS A 97 0.67 -18.91 12.57
C CYS A 97 0.35 -20.28 11.95
N LYS A 98 0.01 -20.29 10.65
CA LYS A 98 -0.24 -21.49 9.86
C LYS A 98 0.67 -21.51 8.64
N PRO A 99 0.87 -22.66 7.98
CA PRO A 99 1.52 -22.69 6.67
C PRO A 99 0.84 -21.73 5.70
N PHE A 100 1.63 -21.07 4.87
CA PHE A 100 1.11 -20.13 3.89
C PHE A 100 0.14 -20.80 2.91
N SER A 101 -1.03 -20.22 2.75
CA SER A 101 -2.02 -20.63 1.76
C SER A 101 -2.94 -19.48 1.40
N LEU A 102 -3.14 -19.23 0.12
CA LEU A 102 -4.10 -18.24 -0.39
C LEU A 102 -5.52 -18.83 -0.53
N ARG A 103 -5.72 -20.12 -0.34
CA ARG A 103 -6.98 -20.80 -0.63
C ARG A 103 -8.19 -20.15 0.03
N GLU A 104 -8.11 -19.89 1.34
CA GLU A 104 -9.21 -19.27 2.09
C GLU A 104 -9.16 -17.73 1.99
N ALA A 105 -7.96 -17.17 2.06
CA ALA A 105 -7.74 -15.72 2.03
C ALA A 105 -8.10 -15.08 0.68
N CYS A 106 -8.06 -15.86 -0.41
CA CYS A 106 -8.36 -15.41 -1.77
C CYS A 106 -9.56 -16.12 -2.39
N LYS A 107 -10.49 -16.58 -1.55
CA LYS A 107 -11.70 -17.23 -2.04
C LYS A 107 -12.44 -16.28 -3.01
N ASP A 108 -12.87 -16.82 -4.13
CA ASP A 108 -13.60 -16.10 -5.18
C ASP A 108 -12.84 -14.90 -5.81
N GLY A 109 -11.53 -14.80 -5.60
CA GLY A 109 -10.70 -13.72 -6.13
C GLY A 109 -10.87 -12.38 -5.43
N ASN A 110 -11.54 -12.33 -4.28
CA ASN A 110 -11.73 -11.11 -3.49
C ASN A 110 -10.55 -10.90 -2.53
N CYS A 111 -9.37 -10.73 -3.08
CA CYS A 111 -8.14 -10.50 -2.31
C CYS A 111 -7.12 -9.72 -3.14
N LEU A 112 -6.14 -9.18 -2.46
CA LEU A 112 -5.12 -8.30 -3.01
C LEU A 112 -4.38 -8.90 -4.22
N SER A 113 -3.82 -10.11 -4.11
CA SER A 113 -3.05 -10.74 -5.19
C SER A 113 -3.90 -11.02 -6.43
N ALA A 114 -5.11 -11.52 -6.25
CA ALA A 114 -6.02 -11.79 -7.36
C ALA A 114 -6.42 -10.50 -8.10
N GLN A 115 -6.55 -9.39 -7.36
CA GLN A 115 -6.89 -8.10 -7.96
C GLN A 115 -5.69 -7.44 -8.65
N ILE A 116 -4.47 -7.64 -8.18
CA ILE A 116 -3.26 -7.24 -8.93
C ILE A 116 -3.26 -7.94 -10.30
N ASP A 117 -3.41 -9.27 -10.32
CA ASP A 117 -3.44 -10.05 -11.55
C ASP A 117 -4.59 -9.65 -12.48
N ARG A 118 -5.77 -9.41 -11.92
CA ARG A 118 -6.94 -8.96 -12.68
C ARG A 118 -6.68 -7.62 -13.35
N ASN A 119 -6.20 -6.64 -12.61
CA ASN A 119 -6.00 -5.28 -13.13
C ASN A 119 -4.82 -5.23 -14.11
N ALA A 120 -3.77 -6.04 -13.94
CA ALA A 120 -2.72 -6.17 -14.94
C ALA A 120 -3.27 -6.71 -16.27
N ARG A 121 -4.19 -7.70 -16.24
CA ARG A 121 -4.86 -8.20 -17.46
C ARG A 121 -5.75 -7.16 -18.13
N LEU A 122 -6.57 -6.44 -17.35
CA LEU A 122 -7.42 -5.38 -17.89
C LEU A 122 -6.61 -4.25 -18.52
N LEU A 123 -5.48 -3.87 -17.88
CA LEU A 123 -4.59 -2.86 -18.41
C LEU A 123 -3.93 -3.28 -19.74
N ALA A 124 -3.55 -4.56 -19.86
CA ALA A 124 -2.91 -5.12 -21.05
C ALA A 124 -3.87 -5.26 -22.24
N ASP A 125 -5.17 -5.38 -21.99
CA ASP A 125 -6.19 -5.60 -23.02
C ASP A 125 -6.54 -4.29 -23.74
N LYS A 126 -5.96 -4.11 -24.94
CA LYS A 126 -6.17 -2.91 -25.77
C LYS A 126 -7.58 -2.82 -26.38
N THR A 127 -8.38 -3.88 -26.32
CA THR A 127 -9.76 -3.89 -26.83
C THR A 127 -10.73 -3.23 -25.85
N LEU A 128 -10.34 -3.09 -24.60
CA LEU A 128 -11.16 -2.45 -23.57
C LEU A 128 -11.19 -0.92 -23.74
N PRO A 129 -12.31 -0.29 -23.36
CA PRO A 129 -12.42 1.17 -23.31
C PRO A 129 -11.31 1.81 -22.49
N VAL A 130 -10.88 3.01 -22.88
CA VAL A 130 -9.83 3.78 -22.18
C VAL A 130 -10.16 3.96 -20.69
N ARG A 131 -11.44 4.19 -20.35
CA ARG A 131 -11.91 4.32 -18.96
C ARG A 131 -11.59 3.09 -18.12
N GLU A 132 -11.87 1.89 -18.65
CA GLU A 132 -11.63 0.61 -17.95
C GLU A 132 -10.12 0.38 -17.76
N ARG A 133 -9.32 0.69 -18.76
CA ARG A 133 -7.86 0.57 -18.69
C ARG A 133 -7.24 1.60 -17.75
N LEU A 134 -7.76 2.82 -17.68
CA LEU A 134 -7.34 3.83 -16.73
C LEU A 134 -7.69 3.42 -15.28
N MET A 135 -8.88 2.91 -15.07
CA MET A 135 -9.30 2.38 -13.76
C MET A 135 -8.41 1.19 -13.35
N ALA A 136 -8.11 0.29 -14.28
CA ALA A 136 -7.18 -0.81 -14.04
C ALA A 136 -5.76 -0.34 -13.71
N LEU A 137 -5.27 0.72 -14.35
CA LEU A 137 -4.00 1.36 -14.01
C LEU A 137 -4.01 1.86 -12.56
N ALA A 138 -5.02 2.63 -12.17
CA ALA A 138 -5.11 3.20 -10.82
C ALA A 138 -5.18 2.09 -9.75
N TYR A 139 -6.01 1.06 -9.94
CA TYR A 139 -6.05 -0.10 -9.05
C TYR A 139 -4.73 -0.85 -8.99
N LEU A 140 -4.08 -1.09 -10.14
CA LEU A 140 -2.81 -1.83 -10.18
C LEU A 140 -1.72 -1.10 -9.42
N VAL A 141 -1.59 0.21 -9.61
CA VAL A 141 -0.60 1.05 -8.94
C VAL A 141 -0.83 1.03 -7.42
N HIS A 142 -2.08 1.16 -6.98
CA HIS A 142 -2.45 1.12 -5.57
C HIS A 142 -2.18 -0.25 -4.94
N PHE A 143 -2.71 -1.33 -5.52
CA PHE A 143 -2.63 -2.67 -4.93
C PHE A 143 -1.20 -3.23 -4.86
N VAL A 144 -0.31 -2.85 -5.76
CA VAL A 144 1.10 -3.22 -5.62
C VAL A 144 1.75 -2.44 -4.46
N GLY A 145 1.31 -1.23 -4.17
CA GLY A 145 1.63 -0.50 -2.95
C GLY A 145 1.18 -1.26 -1.70
N ASP A 146 -0.11 -1.66 -1.64
CA ASP A 146 -0.67 -2.48 -0.55
C ASP A 146 0.11 -3.79 -0.36
N MET A 147 0.47 -4.47 -1.45
CA MET A 147 1.27 -5.71 -1.40
C MET A 147 2.66 -5.51 -0.79
N SER A 148 3.16 -4.28 -0.77
CA SER A 148 4.45 -3.94 -0.18
C SER A 148 4.37 -3.71 1.33
N GLN A 149 3.16 -3.54 1.87
CA GLN A 149 2.88 -3.35 3.30
C GLN A 149 2.55 -4.69 3.97
N PRO A 150 3.35 -5.14 4.97
CA PRO A 150 3.22 -6.49 5.55
C PRO A 150 1.84 -6.81 6.11
N MET A 151 1.16 -5.84 6.75
CA MET A 151 -0.12 -6.08 7.40
C MET A 151 -1.28 -6.27 6.41
N HIS A 152 -1.10 -5.94 5.12
CA HIS A 152 -2.05 -6.26 4.07
C HIS A 152 -1.94 -7.72 3.58
N GLY A 153 -0.81 -8.39 3.87
CA GLY A 153 -0.59 -9.79 3.49
C GLY A 153 -0.75 -10.79 4.63
N GLY A 154 -0.40 -10.40 5.86
CA GLY A 154 -0.36 -11.28 7.02
C GLY A 154 -1.37 -10.90 8.10
N ASP A 155 -1.96 -11.92 8.73
CA ASP A 155 -2.98 -11.79 9.77
C ASP A 155 -2.82 -12.90 10.81
N ARG A 156 -3.35 -12.70 12.01
CA ARG A 156 -3.47 -13.74 13.06
C ARG A 156 -4.86 -13.76 13.68
N ALA A 157 -5.89 -13.51 12.87
CA ALA A 157 -7.29 -13.30 13.27
C ALA A 157 -7.48 -12.01 14.10
N ASP A 158 -6.74 -10.95 13.75
CA ASP A 158 -6.74 -9.65 14.38
C ASP A 158 -6.93 -8.51 13.35
N LYS A 159 -7.53 -8.83 12.21
CA LYS A 159 -7.81 -7.90 11.10
C LYS A 159 -6.54 -7.24 10.57
N GLY A 160 -5.48 -8.05 10.34
CA GLY A 160 -4.19 -7.54 9.90
C GLY A 160 -3.55 -6.58 10.91
N GLY A 161 -3.67 -6.88 12.21
CA GLY A 161 -3.10 -6.06 13.29
C GLY A 161 -3.93 -4.85 13.74
N ASN A 162 -5.13 -4.65 13.17
CA ASN A 162 -6.02 -3.57 13.63
C ASN A 162 -6.51 -3.77 15.07
N ASP A 163 -6.66 -5.02 15.50
CA ASP A 163 -7.06 -5.37 16.86
C ASP A 163 -5.85 -5.50 17.82
N VAL A 164 -4.63 -5.19 17.39
CA VAL A 164 -3.41 -5.20 18.20
C VAL A 164 -3.05 -3.79 18.65
N PRO A 165 -3.39 -3.39 19.90
CA PRO A 165 -3.08 -2.06 20.39
C PRO A 165 -1.55 -1.90 20.56
N VAL A 166 -1.00 -0.76 20.18
CA VAL A 166 0.44 -0.46 20.24
C VAL A 166 0.69 0.94 20.79
N THR A 167 1.77 1.08 21.55
CA THR A 167 2.40 2.39 21.83
C THR A 167 3.59 2.55 20.90
N TYR A 168 3.68 3.67 20.18
CA TYR A 168 4.74 3.91 19.20
C TYR A 168 5.75 4.93 19.71
N GLY A 169 6.94 4.47 20.08
CA GLY A 169 8.00 5.33 20.60
C GLY A 169 7.52 6.21 21.76
N THR A 170 7.77 7.50 21.65
CA THR A 170 7.31 8.52 22.61
C THR A 170 6.04 9.25 22.18
N ILE A 171 5.42 8.84 21.05
CA ILE A 171 4.21 9.48 20.54
C ILE A 171 3.03 9.10 21.44
N ALA A 172 2.41 10.11 22.03
CA ALA A 172 1.21 9.92 22.83
C ALA A 172 0.01 9.59 21.92
N GLY A 173 -0.83 8.66 22.39
CA GLY A 173 -2.08 8.35 21.73
C GLY A 173 -2.35 6.84 21.61
N LYS A 174 -3.58 6.53 21.23
CA LYS A 174 -4.03 5.15 20.99
C LYS A 174 -3.85 4.85 19.52
N THR A 175 -3.03 3.86 19.20
CA THR A 175 -2.86 3.33 17.84
C THR A 175 -2.86 1.80 17.86
N ASN A 176 -2.76 1.18 16.70
CA ASN A 176 -2.69 -0.25 16.54
C ASN A 176 -1.53 -0.64 15.60
N LEU A 177 -1.22 -1.93 15.53
CA LEU A 177 -0.11 -2.43 14.73
C LEU A 177 -0.29 -2.13 13.25
N HIS A 178 -1.49 -2.27 12.70
CA HIS A 178 -1.78 -1.93 11.31
C HIS A 178 -1.45 -0.47 11.01
N SER A 179 -2.01 0.45 11.80
CA SER A 179 -1.85 1.90 11.56
C SER A 179 -0.40 2.38 11.62
N ILE A 180 0.45 1.78 12.48
CA ILE A 180 1.87 2.17 12.50
C ILE A 180 2.61 1.69 11.23
N TRP A 181 2.19 0.57 10.65
CA TRP A 181 2.73 0.04 9.39
C TRP A 181 2.16 0.74 8.16
N ASP A 182 0.97 1.29 8.25
CA ASP A 182 0.42 2.13 7.18
C ASP A 182 1.10 3.49 7.11
N GLY A 183 1.46 4.08 8.23
CA GLY A 183 1.88 5.47 8.30
C GLY A 183 3.26 5.70 8.89
N TRP A 184 3.36 5.73 10.20
CA TRP A 184 4.55 6.26 10.88
C TRP A 184 5.86 5.52 10.59
N LEU A 185 5.81 4.19 10.45
CA LEU A 185 7.00 3.40 10.12
C LEU A 185 7.49 3.66 8.67
N PRO A 186 6.63 3.56 7.62
CA PRO A 186 7.05 3.88 6.26
C PRO A 186 7.48 5.33 6.11
N GLU A 187 6.73 6.29 6.64
CA GLU A 187 7.09 7.70 6.60
C GLU A 187 8.49 7.90 7.18
N ARG A 188 8.72 7.39 8.39
CA ARG A 188 10.02 7.48 9.04
C ARG A 188 11.11 6.78 8.25
N ALA A 189 10.87 5.58 7.72
CA ALA A 189 11.84 4.83 6.95
C ALA A 189 12.22 5.55 5.66
N ILE A 190 11.26 6.12 4.95
CA ILE A 190 11.47 6.81 3.68
C ILE A 190 12.14 8.17 3.91
N THR A 191 11.78 8.89 4.98
CA THR A 191 12.34 10.22 5.28
C THR A 191 13.64 10.18 6.07
N ALA A 192 13.95 9.07 6.75
CA ALA A 192 15.09 8.88 7.63
C ALA A 192 16.38 8.46 6.90
N GLY A 193 16.65 9.00 5.71
CA GLY A 193 18.01 8.96 5.17
C GLY A 193 19.02 9.38 6.26
N PRO A 194 20.33 9.10 6.14
CA PRO A 194 21.33 9.34 7.17
C PRO A 194 21.36 10.78 7.70
N ASN A 195 20.67 11.70 7.06
CA ASN A 195 20.55 13.12 7.41
C ASN A 195 19.10 13.60 7.65
N ALA A 196 18.13 12.70 7.76
CA ALA A 196 16.72 13.09 7.82
C ALA A 196 16.33 13.62 9.21
N ARG A 197 15.72 14.79 9.23
CA ARG A 197 14.97 15.27 10.40
C ARG A 197 13.56 14.66 10.38
N PRO A 198 13.08 14.06 11.49
CA PRO A 198 11.71 13.60 11.57
C PRO A 198 10.75 14.80 11.34
N GLY A 199 9.73 14.61 10.52
CA GLY A 199 8.58 15.50 10.53
C GLY A 199 8.39 16.46 9.35
N ASN A 200 8.81 16.12 8.13
CA ASN A 200 8.39 16.85 6.93
C ASN A 200 7.68 15.92 5.93
N ALA A 201 6.54 15.33 6.33
CA ALA A 201 5.62 14.63 5.44
C ALA A 201 5.03 15.54 4.34
N ASN A 202 5.17 16.86 4.48
CA ASN A 202 4.78 17.85 3.46
C ASN A 202 5.79 17.99 2.31
N ASP A 203 6.87 17.20 2.30
CA ASP A 203 7.84 17.22 1.21
C ASP A 203 7.37 16.29 0.06
N ALA A 204 6.59 16.83 -0.86
CA ALA A 204 6.13 16.19 -2.09
C ALA A 204 7.26 15.82 -3.07
N ASN A 205 8.51 15.74 -2.63
CA ASN A 205 9.64 15.35 -3.46
C ASN A 205 9.76 13.81 -3.63
N PHE A 206 8.68 13.16 -4.04
CA PHE A 206 8.67 11.71 -4.28
C PHE A 206 9.72 11.27 -5.29
N ALA A 207 9.96 12.06 -6.33
CA ALA A 207 10.98 11.77 -7.34
C ALA A 207 12.40 11.76 -6.75
N GLY A 208 12.72 12.66 -5.81
CA GLY A 208 13.99 12.69 -5.10
C GLY A 208 14.14 11.48 -4.19
N ARG A 209 13.11 11.15 -3.41
CA ARG A 209 13.06 9.99 -2.53
C ARG A 209 13.22 8.68 -3.28
N ALA A 210 12.50 8.52 -4.39
CA ALA A 210 12.61 7.34 -5.24
C ALA A 210 14.04 7.14 -5.77
N ARG A 211 14.74 8.22 -6.18
CA ARG A 211 16.14 8.12 -6.60
C ARG A 211 17.07 7.70 -5.47
N GLU A 212 16.89 8.27 -4.28
CA GLU A 212 17.67 7.90 -3.09
C GLU A 212 17.50 6.41 -2.77
N LEU A 213 16.25 5.96 -2.65
CA LEU A 213 15.93 4.56 -2.36
C LEU A 213 16.45 3.59 -3.42
N LEU A 214 16.31 3.93 -4.71
CA LEU A 214 16.86 3.14 -5.82
C LEU A 214 18.40 3.11 -5.78
N GLY A 215 19.05 4.17 -5.29
CA GLY A 215 20.49 4.24 -5.12
C GLY A 215 21.02 3.24 -4.09
N GLU A 216 20.21 2.82 -3.12
CA GLU A 216 20.56 1.83 -2.11
C GLU A 216 20.56 0.38 -2.63
N VAL A 217 19.94 0.15 -3.80
CA VAL A 217 19.82 -1.18 -4.41
C VAL A 217 20.69 -1.25 -5.66
N PRO A 218 21.72 -2.10 -5.66
CA PRO A 218 22.58 -2.29 -6.83
C PRO A 218 21.75 -2.60 -8.07
N PRO A 219 22.04 -2.02 -9.24
CA PRO A 219 21.31 -2.29 -10.48
C PRO A 219 21.19 -3.78 -10.81
N ALA A 220 22.23 -4.58 -10.53
CA ALA A 220 22.25 -6.03 -10.76
C ALA A 220 21.24 -6.81 -9.90
N GLU A 221 20.83 -6.29 -8.73
CA GLU A 221 19.82 -6.92 -7.87
C GLU A 221 18.37 -6.62 -8.28
N ARG A 222 18.16 -5.49 -8.96
CA ARG A 222 16.80 -5.01 -9.27
C ARG A 222 15.93 -6.01 -10.04
N PRO A 223 16.47 -6.73 -11.05
CA PRO A 223 15.67 -7.77 -11.73
C PRO A 223 15.21 -8.89 -10.80
N THR A 224 16.04 -9.31 -9.85
CA THR A 224 15.70 -10.34 -8.85
C THR A 224 14.60 -9.85 -7.91
N LEU A 225 14.64 -8.60 -7.46
CA LEU A 225 13.60 -8.00 -6.62
C LEU A 225 12.26 -7.87 -7.35
N ALA A 226 12.31 -7.57 -8.65
CA ALA A 226 11.12 -7.47 -9.49
C ALA A 226 10.53 -8.84 -9.86
N ALA A 227 11.28 -9.92 -9.73
CA ALA A 227 10.89 -11.27 -10.19
C ALA A 227 9.75 -11.89 -9.36
N GLY A 228 9.29 -13.06 -9.82
CA GLY A 228 8.25 -13.87 -9.16
C GLY A 228 6.84 -13.54 -9.63
N THR A 229 5.90 -14.31 -9.10
CA THR A 229 4.45 -14.19 -9.29
C THR A 229 3.83 -13.40 -8.14
N THR A 230 2.58 -13.01 -8.27
CA THR A 230 1.81 -12.39 -7.18
C THR A 230 1.64 -13.33 -5.98
N GLU A 231 1.64 -14.66 -6.18
CA GLU A 231 1.67 -15.63 -5.10
C GLU A 231 3.02 -15.63 -4.36
N ASP A 232 4.15 -15.57 -5.09
CA ASP A 232 5.48 -15.43 -4.48
C ASP A 232 5.59 -14.14 -3.67
N TRP A 233 5.05 -13.05 -4.18
CA TRP A 233 5.02 -11.76 -3.48
C TRP A 233 4.13 -11.82 -2.23
N SER A 234 2.97 -12.48 -2.33
CA SER A 234 2.07 -12.71 -1.20
C SER A 234 2.75 -13.51 -0.09
N ARG A 235 3.48 -14.56 -0.46
CA ARG A 235 4.26 -15.38 0.48
C ARG A 235 5.34 -14.55 1.17
N GLN A 236 6.01 -13.67 0.43
CA GLN A 236 7.01 -12.77 1.00
C GLN A 236 6.37 -11.75 1.95
N THR A 237 5.25 -11.12 1.56
CA THR A 237 4.54 -10.16 2.40
C THR A 237 4.02 -10.80 3.69
N TRP A 238 3.49 -12.02 3.61
CA TRP A 238 3.11 -12.84 4.76
C TRP A 238 4.30 -13.14 5.69
N ALA A 239 5.44 -13.53 5.12
CA ALA A 239 6.67 -13.78 5.89
C ALA A 239 7.19 -12.49 6.54
N ASN A 240 7.12 -11.36 5.84
CA ASN A 240 7.48 -10.04 6.36
C ASN A 240 6.55 -9.61 7.51
N ALA A 241 5.24 -9.87 7.41
CA ALA A 241 4.31 -9.61 8.51
C ALA A 241 4.73 -10.37 9.76
N ARG A 242 4.97 -11.69 9.61
CA ARG A 242 5.42 -12.53 10.72
C ARG A 242 6.73 -12.01 11.33
N THR A 243 7.75 -11.77 10.51
CA THR A 243 9.11 -11.44 10.96
C THR A 243 9.22 -10.00 11.42
N TYR A 244 8.79 -9.04 10.60
CA TYR A 244 9.07 -7.63 10.87
C TYR A 244 7.97 -6.95 11.68
N ALA A 245 6.70 -7.36 11.52
CA ALA A 245 5.64 -6.73 12.29
C ALA A 245 5.41 -7.43 13.62
N TYR A 246 4.97 -8.66 13.58
CA TYR A 246 4.56 -9.35 14.81
C TYR A 246 5.75 -9.78 15.68
N THR A 247 6.81 -10.39 15.11
CA THR A 247 7.97 -10.81 15.92
C THR A 247 8.71 -9.62 16.51
N THR A 248 8.88 -8.54 15.76
CA THR A 248 9.53 -7.33 16.29
C THR A 248 8.75 -6.73 17.45
N LEU A 249 7.41 -6.73 17.36
CA LEU A 249 6.57 -6.18 18.44
C LEU A 249 6.51 -7.11 19.65
N LEU A 250 6.23 -8.41 19.45
CA LEU A 250 5.80 -9.35 20.48
C LEU A 250 6.88 -10.37 20.90
N GLY A 251 7.94 -10.56 20.10
CA GLY A 251 8.92 -11.66 20.28
C GLY A 251 8.42 -12.94 19.63
N ASP A 252 7.41 -13.60 20.20
CA ASP A 252 6.70 -14.70 19.56
C ASP A 252 5.48 -14.15 18.77
N PRO A 253 5.45 -14.27 17.44
CA PRO A 253 4.38 -13.71 16.62
C PRO A 253 3.03 -14.42 16.84
N CYS A 254 3.02 -15.60 17.43
CA CYS A 254 1.81 -16.41 17.64
C CYS A 254 1.37 -16.49 19.11
N ALA A 255 2.12 -15.91 20.03
CA ALA A 255 1.73 -15.80 21.43
C ALA A 255 0.46 -14.93 21.61
N PRO A 256 -0.31 -15.13 22.68
CA PRO A 256 -1.42 -14.23 23.02
C PRO A 256 -0.95 -12.76 23.08
N ILE A 257 -1.82 -11.84 22.68
CA ILE A 257 -1.54 -10.40 22.83
C ILE A 257 -1.47 -10.09 24.33
N PRO A 258 -0.39 -9.44 24.81
CA PRO A 258 -0.27 -9.08 26.21
C PRO A 258 -1.44 -8.16 26.65
N ALA A 259 -1.87 -8.30 27.91
CA ALA A 259 -2.86 -7.40 28.52
C ALA A 259 -2.34 -5.96 28.58
N GLU A 260 -1.05 -5.80 28.84
CA GLU A 260 -0.35 -4.52 28.74
C GLU A 260 -0.08 -4.21 27.25
N ARG A 261 -0.33 -2.96 26.86
CA ARG A 261 -0.15 -2.49 25.50
C ARG A 261 1.32 -2.59 25.07
N PRO A 262 1.65 -3.40 24.03
CA PRO A 262 3.03 -3.55 23.56
C PRO A 262 3.64 -2.20 23.12
N LEU A 263 4.92 -2.02 23.43
CA LEU A 263 5.68 -0.84 23.04
C LEU A 263 6.57 -1.14 21.83
N MET A 264 6.36 -0.39 20.74
CA MET A 264 7.29 -0.28 19.63
C MET A 264 8.38 0.73 20.01
N THR A 265 9.43 0.24 20.67
CA THR A 265 10.54 1.08 21.16
C THR A 265 11.33 1.69 20.01
N GLU A 266 12.11 2.75 20.30
CA GLU A 266 13.00 3.35 19.30
C GLU A 266 13.97 2.32 18.67
N ALA A 267 14.55 1.42 19.47
CA ALA A 267 15.41 0.37 18.95
C ALA A 267 14.71 -0.57 17.97
N LYS A 268 13.45 -0.96 18.26
CA LYS A 268 12.61 -1.74 17.34
C LYS A 268 12.33 -0.95 16.05
N ILE A 269 11.99 0.32 16.16
CA ILE A 269 11.74 1.19 15.01
C ILE A 269 12.99 1.25 14.12
N GLN A 270 14.15 1.51 14.70
CA GLN A 270 15.41 1.59 13.94
C GLN A 270 15.75 0.28 13.21
N SER A 271 15.46 -0.87 13.82
CA SER A 271 15.69 -2.18 13.18
C SER A 271 14.80 -2.42 11.95
N LEU A 272 13.70 -1.68 11.80
CA LEU A 272 12.74 -1.80 10.69
C LEU A 272 13.02 -0.86 9.52
N ILE A 273 13.87 0.16 9.70
CA ILE A 273 14.13 1.18 8.66
C ILE A 273 14.60 0.54 7.35
N VAL A 274 15.68 -0.25 7.40
CA VAL A 274 16.24 -0.90 6.20
C VAL A 274 15.28 -1.91 5.56
N PRO A 275 14.62 -2.82 6.32
CA PRO A 275 13.59 -3.70 5.77
C PRO A 275 12.45 -2.96 5.05
N ILE A 276 11.94 -1.88 5.61
CA ILE A 276 10.84 -1.11 5.02
C ILE A 276 11.31 -0.41 3.73
N ARG A 277 12.47 0.27 3.73
CA ARG A 277 13.04 0.88 2.53
C ARG A 277 13.17 -0.13 1.40
N ARG A 278 13.67 -1.34 1.72
CA ARG A 278 13.79 -2.43 0.74
C ARG A 278 12.42 -2.91 0.23
N GLN A 279 11.39 -2.99 1.07
CA GLN A 279 10.02 -3.34 0.66
C GLN A 279 9.44 -2.30 -0.31
N VAL A 280 9.60 -1.02 -0.03
CA VAL A 280 9.15 0.08 -0.90
C VAL A 280 9.82 0.00 -2.28
N VAL A 281 11.15 -0.17 -2.34
CA VAL A 281 11.87 -0.33 -3.61
C VAL A 281 11.40 -1.58 -4.35
N THR A 282 11.27 -2.70 -3.65
CA THR A 282 10.80 -3.97 -4.23
C THR A 282 9.41 -3.82 -4.84
N GLY A 283 8.48 -3.16 -4.13
CA GLY A 283 7.14 -2.86 -4.64
C GLY A 283 7.16 -2.03 -5.91
N GLY A 284 7.94 -0.96 -5.92
CA GLY A 284 8.08 -0.10 -7.10
C GLY A 284 8.69 -0.83 -8.32
N LEU A 285 9.70 -1.68 -8.11
CA LEU A 285 10.30 -2.50 -9.18
C LEU A 285 9.33 -3.55 -9.73
N ARG A 286 8.54 -4.19 -8.87
CA ARG A 286 7.46 -5.12 -9.26
C ARG A 286 6.38 -4.43 -10.07
N LEU A 287 5.95 -3.26 -9.61
CA LEU A 287 4.99 -2.42 -10.33
C LEU A 287 5.53 -2.01 -11.70
N ALA A 288 6.78 -1.55 -11.78
CA ALA A 288 7.41 -1.19 -13.04
C ALA A 288 7.40 -2.35 -14.05
N ARG A 289 7.75 -3.57 -13.60
CA ARG A 289 7.69 -4.76 -14.44
C ARG A 289 6.28 -5.04 -14.95
N LEU A 290 5.26 -5.01 -14.07
CA LEU A 290 3.87 -5.25 -14.48
C LEU A 290 3.37 -4.20 -15.47
N LEU A 291 3.77 -2.93 -15.28
CA LEU A 291 3.41 -1.84 -16.19
C LEU A 291 4.09 -1.99 -17.56
N ASP A 292 5.37 -2.35 -17.59
CA ASP A 292 6.09 -2.64 -18.85
C ASP A 292 5.46 -3.85 -19.55
N ASP A 293 5.21 -4.94 -18.84
CA ASP A 293 4.60 -6.15 -19.39
C ASP A 293 3.21 -5.84 -19.99
N ALA A 294 2.35 -5.16 -19.26
CA ALA A 294 0.99 -4.86 -19.70
C ALA A 294 0.96 -3.85 -20.87
N LEU A 295 1.66 -2.75 -20.71
CA LEU A 295 1.54 -1.63 -21.65
C LEU A 295 2.38 -1.81 -22.91
N LEU A 296 3.58 -2.38 -22.84
CA LEU A 296 4.43 -2.58 -24.01
C LEU A 296 4.16 -3.88 -24.71
N TYR A 297 4.10 -4.97 -23.96
CA TYR A 297 4.10 -6.32 -24.53
C TYR A 297 2.72 -6.97 -24.56
N GLY A 298 1.69 -6.34 -23.96
CA GLY A 298 0.35 -6.94 -23.83
C GLY A 298 0.37 -8.21 -22.99
N LYS A 299 1.38 -8.36 -22.10
CA LYS A 299 1.55 -9.52 -21.24
C LYS A 299 0.93 -9.23 -19.87
N ALA A 300 0.32 -10.24 -19.29
CA ALA A 300 -0.23 -10.17 -17.94
C ALA A 300 -0.21 -11.55 -17.29
N PRO A 301 -0.30 -11.61 -15.94
CA PRO A 301 -0.44 -12.89 -15.24
C PRO A 301 -1.60 -13.70 -15.77
N GLN A 302 -1.39 -15.00 -15.93
CA GLN A 302 -2.44 -15.91 -16.42
C GLN A 302 -3.56 -16.03 -15.37
N ARG A 303 -4.78 -16.26 -15.85
CA ARG A 303 -5.88 -16.60 -14.94
C ARG A 303 -5.55 -17.95 -14.27
N PRO A 304 -5.77 -18.07 -12.94
CA PRO A 304 -5.74 -19.38 -12.32
C PRO A 304 -6.69 -20.30 -13.06
N GLN A 305 -6.19 -21.46 -13.48
CA GLN A 305 -7.06 -22.49 -14.06
C GLN A 305 -8.04 -22.93 -12.96
N ARG A 306 -9.34 -22.80 -13.23
CA ARG A 306 -10.34 -23.41 -12.36
C ARG A 306 -10.11 -24.91 -12.41
N SER A 307 -9.74 -25.53 -11.29
CA SER A 307 -9.83 -26.99 -11.20
C SER A 307 -11.26 -27.39 -11.55
N PRO A 308 -11.48 -28.40 -12.40
CA PRO A 308 -12.83 -28.88 -12.65
C PRO A 308 -13.45 -29.20 -11.28
N ALA A 309 -14.70 -28.76 -11.09
CA ALA A 309 -15.44 -29.11 -9.90
C ALA A 309 -15.54 -30.63 -9.84
N SER A 310 -14.92 -31.23 -8.81
CA SER A 310 -15.06 -32.64 -8.46
C SER A 310 -16.37 -32.85 -7.74
#